data_fefb23c514e4a6c3e9d797c33b63ad76
#
_entry.id   fefb23c514e4a6c3e9d797c33b63ad76
#
_cell.length_a   1.000
_cell.length_b   1.000
_cell.length_c   1.000
_cell.angle_alpha   90.00
_cell.angle_beta   90.00
_cell.angle_gamma   90.00
#
_symmetry.space_group_name_H-M   'P 1'
#
loop_
_entity.id
_entity.type
_entity.pdbx_description
1 polymer ?
#
loop_
_entity_poly.entity_id
_entity_poly.type
_entity_poly.pdbx_seq_one_letter_code
_entity_poly.pdbx_strand_id
1 'polypeptide(L)'
;MEATATKTESKSKSTSRKTTTAKTTTKKLSTFEKLSAINVNKYVEDKQGLKYLSWAFAWSETKKHCPDATYTIGETEYDEATGFMCHTSVTIEGETLEMWLPVMDGKNKSMKKHKYTYPTRYGEKEVEPATTFDINKTIMRCLVKNLAMFGLGIYIYAGEDLPVVEEPVVSSKTQTKPQQSADKPELDINSDKWEAMKKFVEANKTLGYKKIVDKISMKYKISASAQNEIKNLVK
;
A
#
# COMPACT_ATOMS: atom_id res chain seq x y z
N MET A 1 -76.82 56.97 -17.40
CA MET A 1 -77.90 55.92 -17.54
C MET A 1 -77.15 54.65 -17.66
N GLU A 2 -77.28 53.88 -16.83
CA GLU A 2 -77.77 52.68 -16.12
C GLU A 2 -76.63 51.81 -15.83
N ALA A 3 -76.32 51.60 -14.65
CA ALA A 3 -76.64 50.61 -13.65
C ALA A 3 -76.82 49.18 -14.17
N THR A 4 -76.02 48.25 -13.69
CA THR A 4 -76.55 47.12 -12.92
C THR A 4 -75.51 46.08 -12.62
N ALA A 5 -75.34 45.88 -11.40
CA ALA A 5 -75.51 44.70 -10.57
C ALA A 5 -74.40 43.60 -10.55
N THR A 6 -73.93 43.54 -9.42
CA THR A 6 -73.16 42.52 -8.67
C THR A 6 -73.68 41.08 -8.84
N LYS A 7 -72.80 40.11 -9.02
CA LYS A 7 -73.05 38.76 -8.52
C LYS A 7 -71.74 38.12 -8.06
N THR A 8 -71.69 37.90 -6.79
CA THR A 8 -70.59 37.23 -6.04
C THR A 8 -70.72 35.74 -6.26
N GLU A 9 -69.65 35.08 -6.74
CA GLU A 9 -69.52 33.64 -6.66
C GLU A 9 -68.21 33.28 -6.01
N SER A 10 -68.26 32.64 -4.87
CA SER A 10 -67.19 32.07 -4.11
C SER A 10 -66.62 30.84 -4.83
N LYS A 11 -65.32 30.87 -5.20
CA LYS A 11 -64.61 29.69 -5.64
C LYS A 11 -63.59 29.24 -4.58
N SER A 12 -63.87 28.06 -4.05
CA SER A 12 -62.98 27.29 -3.17
C SER A 12 -61.60 27.08 -3.80
N LYS A 13 -60.51 27.45 -3.09
CA LYS A 13 -59.16 27.15 -3.46
C LYS A 13 -58.86 25.69 -3.15
N SER A 14 -58.79 24.86 -4.18
CA SER A 14 -58.12 23.55 -4.15
C SER A 14 -56.61 23.75 -4.12
N THR A 15 -55.98 23.41 -3.01
CA THR A 15 -54.53 23.45 -2.82
C THR A 15 -53.93 22.22 -3.50
N SER A 16 -53.48 22.36 -4.72
CA SER A 16 -52.63 21.35 -5.41
C SER A 16 -51.25 21.32 -4.77
N ARG A 17 -51.00 20.26 -4.03
CA ARG A 17 -49.70 19.95 -3.42
C ARG A 17 -48.73 19.56 -4.52
N LYS A 18 -47.84 20.48 -4.92
CA LYS A 18 -46.77 20.26 -5.89
C LYS A 18 -45.74 19.35 -5.25
N THR A 19 -45.73 18.08 -5.65
CA THR A 19 -44.71 17.10 -5.28
C THR A 19 -43.42 17.51 -5.96
N THR A 20 -42.51 18.10 -5.21
CA THR A 20 -41.17 18.41 -5.67
C THR A 20 -40.38 17.10 -5.69
N THR A 21 -40.26 16.48 -6.84
CA THR A 21 -39.32 15.37 -7.07
C THR A 21 -37.91 15.93 -6.94
N ALA A 22 -37.24 15.64 -5.81
CA ALA A 22 -35.84 15.94 -5.64
C ALA A 22 -35.05 15.15 -6.68
N LYS A 23 -34.49 15.83 -7.66
CA LYS A 23 -33.46 15.28 -8.56
C LYS A 23 -32.25 14.95 -7.71
N THR A 24 -32.06 13.67 -7.39
CA THR A 24 -30.82 13.18 -6.82
C THR A 24 -29.73 13.33 -7.87
N THR A 25 -28.97 14.40 -7.80
CA THR A 25 -27.77 14.59 -8.61
C THR A 25 -26.74 13.64 -8.05
N THR A 26 -26.54 12.50 -8.67
CA THR A 26 -25.41 11.59 -8.38
C THR A 26 -24.12 12.36 -8.63
N LYS A 27 -23.44 12.75 -7.55
CA LYS A 27 -22.15 13.43 -7.62
C LYS A 27 -21.17 12.53 -8.39
N LYS A 28 -20.67 12.97 -9.54
CA LYS A 28 -19.65 12.25 -10.30
C LYS A 28 -18.39 12.16 -9.42
N LEU A 29 -17.94 10.94 -9.12
CA LEU A 29 -16.71 10.72 -8.37
C LEU A 29 -15.50 11.31 -9.11
N SER A 30 -14.59 11.93 -8.38
CA SER A 30 -13.31 12.38 -8.92
C SER A 30 -12.45 11.18 -9.35
N THR A 31 -11.43 11.42 -10.18
CA THR A 31 -10.45 10.39 -10.57
C THR A 31 -9.82 9.76 -9.35
N PHE A 32 -9.43 10.57 -8.35
CA PHE A 32 -8.87 10.09 -7.11
C PHE A 32 -9.83 9.20 -6.32
N GLU A 33 -11.10 9.59 -6.16
CA GLU A 33 -12.11 8.79 -5.47
C GLU A 33 -12.35 7.45 -6.17
N LYS A 34 -12.38 7.42 -7.51
CA LYS A 34 -12.53 6.19 -8.30
C LYS A 34 -11.35 5.23 -8.11
N LEU A 35 -10.12 5.74 -8.26
CA LEU A 35 -8.91 4.90 -8.23
C LEU A 35 -8.54 4.48 -6.80
N SER A 36 -8.76 5.32 -5.79
CA SER A 36 -8.48 4.98 -4.39
C SER A 36 -9.43 3.92 -3.81
N ALA A 37 -10.61 3.75 -4.40
CA ALA A 37 -11.54 2.69 -4.02
C ALA A 37 -11.09 1.28 -4.47
N ILE A 38 -10.12 1.18 -5.38
CA ILE A 38 -9.64 -0.10 -5.91
C ILE A 38 -8.74 -0.80 -4.89
N ASN A 39 -9.11 -2.02 -4.50
CA ASN A 39 -8.28 -2.83 -3.62
C ASN A 39 -7.17 -3.54 -4.43
N VAL A 40 -5.93 -3.06 -4.27
CA VAL A 40 -4.76 -3.62 -4.97
C VAL A 40 -4.00 -4.69 -4.17
N ASN A 41 -4.39 -5.00 -2.92
CA ASN A 41 -3.64 -5.85 -2.00
C ASN A 41 -3.27 -7.23 -2.57
N LYS A 42 -4.13 -7.81 -3.39
CA LYS A 42 -3.92 -9.12 -4.01
C LYS A 42 -2.74 -9.13 -5.01
N TYR A 43 -2.31 -7.94 -5.49
CA TYR A 43 -1.24 -7.79 -6.48
C TYR A 43 -0.01 -7.11 -5.93
N VAL A 44 0.02 -6.91 -4.60
CA VAL A 44 1.15 -6.33 -3.88
C VAL A 44 2.07 -7.43 -3.42
N GLU A 45 3.34 -7.31 -3.77
CA GLU A 45 4.44 -8.15 -3.26
C GLU A 45 5.21 -7.39 -2.18
N ASP A 46 5.59 -8.10 -1.12
CA ASP A 46 6.51 -7.58 -0.11
C ASP A 46 7.93 -8.07 -0.40
N LYS A 47 8.86 -7.14 -0.57
CA LYS A 47 10.28 -7.42 -0.78
C LYS A 47 11.10 -6.59 0.20
N GLN A 48 11.68 -7.23 1.17
CA GLN A 48 12.56 -6.60 2.18
C GLN A 48 11.85 -5.46 2.98
N GLY A 49 10.56 -5.64 3.26
CA GLY A 49 9.75 -4.65 3.98
C GLY A 49 9.21 -3.51 3.12
N LEU A 50 9.54 -3.48 1.83
CA LEU A 50 8.96 -2.55 0.86
C LEU A 50 7.85 -3.23 0.06
N LYS A 51 6.77 -2.52 -0.15
CA LYS A 51 5.62 -3.00 -0.91
C LYS A 51 5.75 -2.61 -2.38
N TYR A 52 5.55 -3.58 -3.25
CA TYR A 52 5.62 -3.39 -4.70
C TYR A 52 4.30 -3.78 -5.34
N LEU A 53 3.68 -2.85 -6.03
CA LEU A 53 2.56 -3.14 -6.92
C LEU A 53 3.08 -3.38 -8.32
N SER A 54 2.64 -4.48 -8.97
CA SER A 54 3.00 -4.75 -10.36
C SER A 54 2.56 -3.60 -11.27
N TRP A 55 3.48 -3.06 -12.07
CA TRP A 55 3.19 -1.96 -13.00
C TRP A 55 2.15 -2.36 -14.05
N ALA A 56 2.19 -3.60 -14.53
CA ALA A 56 1.24 -4.11 -15.51
C ALA A 56 -0.18 -4.16 -14.96
N PHE A 57 -0.32 -4.57 -13.69
CA PHE A 57 -1.60 -4.52 -13.00
C PHE A 57 -2.06 -3.08 -12.78
N ALA A 58 -1.18 -2.23 -12.24
CA ALA A 58 -1.50 -0.83 -11.98
C ALA A 58 -1.98 -0.11 -13.24
N TRP A 59 -1.26 -0.28 -14.36
CA TRP A 59 -1.63 0.31 -15.64
C TRP A 59 -2.94 -0.26 -16.18
N SER A 60 -3.13 -1.59 -16.11
CA SER A 60 -4.37 -2.24 -16.54
C SER A 60 -5.59 -1.72 -15.78
N GLU A 61 -5.51 -1.61 -14.46
CA GLU A 61 -6.60 -1.08 -13.64
C GLU A 61 -6.86 0.41 -13.95
N THR A 62 -5.79 1.21 -14.11
CA THR A 62 -5.95 2.61 -14.53
C THR A 62 -6.71 2.71 -15.84
N LYS A 63 -6.32 1.93 -16.87
CA LYS A 63 -6.97 1.97 -18.19
C LYS A 63 -8.42 1.47 -18.19
N LYS A 64 -8.79 0.58 -17.27
CA LYS A 64 -10.20 0.13 -17.11
C LYS A 64 -11.09 1.26 -16.57
N HIS A 65 -10.57 2.05 -15.63
CA HIS A 65 -11.34 3.11 -14.97
C HIS A 65 -11.19 4.48 -15.62
N CYS A 66 -10.05 4.71 -16.27
CA CYS A 66 -9.68 5.94 -16.98
C CYS A 66 -9.08 5.59 -18.35
N PRO A 67 -9.93 5.30 -19.36
CA PRO A 67 -9.47 4.86 -20.69
C PRO A 67 -8.61 5.89 -21.43
N ASP A 68 -8.76 7.19 -21.11
CA ASP A 68 -8.00 8.31 -21.64
C ASP A 68 -6.59 8.45 -21.04
N ALA A 69 -6.32 7.73 -19.93
CA ALA A 69 -5.02 7.80 -19.26
C ALA A 69 -3.86 7.54 -20.24
N THR A 70 -2.84 8.41 -20.18
CA THR A 70 -1.58 8.28 -20.90
C THR A 70 -0.41 8.49 -19.95
N TYR A 71 0.77 8.00 -20.34
CA TYR A 71 1.99 8.32 -19.61
C TYR A 71 3.15 8.59 -20.58
N THR A 72 4.13 9.32 -20.11
CA THR A 72 5.42 9.50 -20.77
C THR A 72 6.55 9.13 -19.84
N ILE A 73 7.65 8.64 -20.43
CA ILE A 73 8.90 8.38 -19.71
C ILE A 73 9.82 9.55 -20.05
N GLY A 74 10.25 10.27 -19.02
CA GLY A 74 11.21 11.35 -19.16
C GLY A 74 12.64 10.84 -19.35
N GLU A 75 13.55 11.74 -19.64
CA GLU A 75 14.96 11.41 -19.70
C GLU A 75 15.48 10.96 -18.35
N THR A 76 16.40 10.00 -18.39
CA THR A 76 17.10 9.57 -17.16
C THR A 76 18.27 10.53 -16.94
N GLU A 77 18.19 11.33 -15.91
CA GLU A 77 19.23 12.26 -15.52
C GLU A 77 20.36 11.56 -14.75
N TYR A 78 21.54 12.11 -14.83
CA TYR A 78 22.68 11.65 -14.05
C TYR A 78 23.46 12.82 -13.46
N ASP A 79 23.68 12.75 -12.16
CA ASP A 79 24.57 13.64 -11.42
C ASP A 79 25.61 12.83 -10.65
N GLU A 80 26.85 13.30 -10.66
CA GLU A 80 27.97 12.57 -10.05
C GLU A 80 27.84 12.42 -8.53
N ALA A 81 27.23 13.38 -7.87
CA ALA A 81 27.02 13.32 -6.41
C ALA A 81 25.85 12.40 -6.03
N THR A 82 24.72 12.50 -6.76
CA THR A 82 23.45 11.88 -6.40
C THR A 82 23.12 10.61 -7.18
N GLY A 83 23.76 10.33 -8.30
CA GLY A 83 23.50 9.16 -9.16
C GLY A 83 22.44 9.40 -10.21
N PHE A 84 21.76 8.33 -10.61
CA PHE A 84 20.71 8.38 -11.63
C PHE A 84 19.35 8.74 -11.06
N MET A 85 18.56 9.54 -11.81
CA MET A 85 17.19 9.92 -11.51
C MET A 85 16.29 9.60 -12.72
N CYS A 86 15.20 8.88 -12.49
CA CYS A 86 14.20 8.55 -13.50
C CYS A 86 12.95 9.39 -13.28
N HIS A 87 12.31 9.78 -14.40
CA HIS A 87 11.13 10.63 -14.41
C HIS A 87 10.00 9.97 -15.17
N THR A 88 8.77 10.16 -14.70
CA THR A 88 7.54 9.79 -15.42
C THR A 88 6.52 10.89 -15.29
N SER A 89 5.67 11.01 -16.29
CA SER A 89 4.51 11.90 -16.27
C SER A 89 3.28 11.09 -16.65
N VAL A 90 2.18 11.26 -15.92
CA VAL A 90 0.89 10.59 -16.16
C VAL A 90 -0.17 11.65 -16.34
N THR A 91 -1.00 11.50 -17.38
CA THR A 91 -2.14 12.38 -17.65
C THR A 91 -3.43 11.57 -17.59
N ILE A 92 -4.39 12.01 -16.77
CA ILE A 92 -5.72 11.40 -16.62
C ILE A 92 -6.78 12.53 -16.56
N GLU A 93 -7.84 12.42 -17.36
CA GLU A 93 -8.92 13.42 -17.42
C GLU A 93 -8.40 14.86 -17.60
N GLY A 94 -7.26 15.04 -18.30
CA GLY A 94 -6.62 16.32 -18.56
C GLY A 94 -5.71 16.86 -17.46
N GLU A 95 -5.64 16.21 -16.31
CA GLU A 95 -4.67 16.49 -15.24
C GLU A 95 -3.38 15.72 -15.48
N THR A 96 -2.22 16.41 -15.38
CA THR A 96 -0.90 15.80 -15.53
C THR A 96 -0.13 15.92 -14.23
N LEU A 97 0.34 14.78 -13.71
CA LEU A 97 1.21 14.70 -12.55
C LEU A 97 2.56 14.12 -12.96
N GLU A 98 3.61 14.63 -12.36
CA GLU A 98 4.98 14.18 -12.57
C GLU A 98 5.50 13.47 -11.32
N MET A 99 6.36 12.49 -11.53
CA MET A 99 7.03 11.75 -10.48
C MET A 99 8.46 11.45 -10.88
N TRP A 100 9.33 11.44 -9.88
CA TRP A 100 10.73 11.07 -10.07
C TRP A 100 11.16 10.07 -8.99
N LEU A 101 12.11 9.20 -9.32
CA LEU A 101 12.71 8.26 -8.38
C LEU A 101 14.21 8.11 -8.66
N PRO A 102 15.05 8.08 -7.61
CA PRO A 102 16.46 7.73 -7.76
C PRO A 102 16.60 6.24 -8.07
N VAL A 103 17.60 5.91 -8.88
CA VAL A 103 18.01 4.52 -9.09
C VAL A 103 18.81 4.07 -7.86
N MET A 104 18.29 3.10 -7.13
CA MET A 104 18.88 2.64 -5.87
C MET A 104 19.08 1.13 -5.84
N ASP A 105 20.10 0.71 -5.07
CA ASP A 105 20.30 -0.69 -4.72
C ASP A 105 19.29 -1.18 -3.66
N GLY A 106 19.36 -2.47 -3.30
CA GLY A 106 18.51 -3.08 -2.28
C GLY A 106 18.71 -2.55 -0.85
N LYS A 107 19.70 -1.65 -0.63
CA LYS A 107 19.99 -1.00 0.64
C LYS A 107 19.67 0.50 0.64
N ASN A 108 18.88 0.94 -0.36
CA ASN A 108 18.50 2.35 -0.57
C ASN A 108 19.71 3.28 -0.79
N LYS A 109 20.78 2.78 -1.40
CA LYS A 109 21.92 3.59 -1.82
C LYS A 109 21.78 3.92 -3.29
N SER A 110 21.96 5.21 -3.63
CA SER A 110 21.91 5.67 -5.01
C SER A 110 22.97 4.98 -5.85
N MET A 111 22.58 4.46 -7.01
CA MET A 111 23.53 3.80 -7.93
C MET A 111 24.08 4.83 -8.91
N LYS A 112 25.38 4.71 -9.20
CA LYS A 112 26.14 5.60 -10.07
C LYS A 112 26.61 4.88 -11.33
N LYS A 113 27.31 5.59 -12.23
CA LYS A 113 27.97 5.01 -13.42
C LYS A 113 29.13 4.08 -13.07
N HIS A 114 29.71 4.27 -11.90
CA HIS A 114 30.85 3.49 -11.41
C HIS A 114 30.60 3.01 -9.99
N LYS A 115 31.31 1.97 -9.62
CA LYS A 115 31.31 1.39 -8.28
C LYS A 115 31.88 2.38 -7.26
N TYR A 116 31.29 2.43 -6.07
CA TYR A 116 31.80 3.21 -4.96
C TYR A 116 31.57 2.50 -3.62
N THR A 117 32.32 2.91 -2.60
CA THR A 117 32.18 2.40 -1.22
C THR A 117 31.58 3.45 -0.30
N TYR A 118 30.91 2.99 0.76
CA TYR A 118 30.44 3.83 1.85
C TYR A 118 30.69 3.16 3.20
N PRO A 119 31.05 3.93 4.26
CA PRO A 119 31.32 3.38 5.57
C PRO A 119 30.03 2.95 6.27
N THR A 120 30.11 1.83 7.01
CA THR A 120 29.07 1.39 7.93
C THR A 120 29.71 1.01 9.27
N ARG A 121 28.93 0.84 10.33
CA ARG A 121 29.42 0.36 11.64
C ARG A 121 30.09 -1.04 11.58
N TYR A 122 29.88 -1.77 10.49
CA TYR A 122 30.46 -3.11 10.27
C TYR A 122 31.55 -3.12 9.22
N GLY A 123 32.12 -1.97 8.84
CA GLY A 123 33.11 -1.80 7.79
C GLY A 123 32.54 -1.16 6.53
N GLU A 124 33.37 -1.05 5.50
CA GLU A 124 32.96 -0.50 4.20
C GLU A 124 32.05 -1.47 3.43
N LYS A 125 31.08 -0.92 2.76
CA LYS A 125 30.22 -1.65 1.83
C LYS A 125 30.27 -1.01 0.45
N GLU A 126 30.08 -1.85 -0.56
CA GLU A 126 30.13 -1.44 -1.96
C GLU A 126 28.73 -1.27 -2.54
N VAL A 127 28.62 -0.33 -3.48
CA VAL A 127 27.48 -0.15 -4.38
C VAL A 127 27.97 -0.38 -5.80
N GLU A 128 27.35 -1.33 -6.50
CA GLU A 128 27.68 -1.65 -7.88
C GLU A 128 27.16 -0.56 -8.83
N PRO A 129 27.76 -0.42 -10.02
CA PRO A 129 27.25 0.49 -11.03
C PRO A 129 25.81 0.18 -11.44
N ALA A 130 25.02 1.20 -11.76
CA ALA A 130 23.68 1.01 -12.28
C ALA A 130 23.70 0.33 -13.65
N THR A 131 22.86 -0.68 -13.81
CA THR A 131 22.63 -1.33 -15.10
C THR A 131 21.38 -0.76 -15.76
N THR A 132 21.20 -1.00 -17.06
CA THR A 132 19.97 -0.66 -17.77
C THR A 132 18.75 -1.37 -17.18
N PHE A 133 18.93 -2.54 -16.56
CA PHE A 133 17.88 -3.25 -15.83
C PHE A 133 17.45 -2.48 -14.58
N ASP A 134 18.37 -1.91 -13.82
CA ASP A 134 18.07 -1.13 -12.62
C ASP A 134 17.33 0.16 -12.98
N ILE A 135 17.74 0.82 -14.07
CA ILE A 135 17.08 2.00 -14.61
C ILE A 135 15.65 1.65 -15.03
N ASN A 136 15.46 0.61 -15.86
CA ASN A 136 14.12 0.19 -16.30
C ASN A 136 13.21 -0.20 -15.12
N LYS A 137 13.74 -0.94 -14.14
CA LYS A 137 13.02 -1.30 -12.90
C LYS A 137 12.57 -0.04 -12.15
N THR A 138 13.42 0.98 -12.09
CA THR A 138 13.12 2.25 -11.41
C THR A 138 12.07 3.04 -12.19
N ILE A 139 12.13 3.10 -13.52
CA ILE A 139 11.12 3.75 -14.36
C ILE A 139 9.74 3.12 -14.09
N MET A 140 9.64 1.79 -14.05
CA MET A 140 8.35 1.11 -13.80
C MET A 140 7.83 1.36 -12.37
N ARG A 141 8.71 1.44 -11.38
CA ARG A 141 8.33 1.85 -10.01
C ARG A 141 7.88 3.31 -9.94
N CYS A 142 8.57 4.19 -10.67
CA CYS A 142 8.23 5.60 -10.79
C CYS A 142 6.81 5.76 -11.36
N LEU A 143 6.49 5.05 -12.44
CA LEU A 143 5.16 5.03 -13.05
C LEU A 143 4.08 4.60 -12.04
N VAL A 144 4.31 3.53 -11.28
CA VAL A 144 3.32 3.06 -10.30
C VAL A 144 3.12 4.07 -9.16
N LYS A 145 4.17 4.71 -8.67
CA LYS A 145 4.06 5.78 -7.66
C LYS A 145 3.33 7.01 -8.24
N ASN A 146 3.53 7.32 -9.51
CA ASN A 146 2.80 8.38 -10.19
C ASN A 146 1.29 8.07 -10.25
N LEU A 147 0.91 6.83 -10.62
CA LEU A 147 -0.49 6.37 -10.59
C LEU A 147 -1.08 6.41 -9.18
N ALA A 148 -0.27 6.18 -8.15
CA ALA A 148 -0.71 6.30 -6.77
C ALA A 148 -1.08 7.73 -6.37
N MET A 149 -0.47 8.76 -6.99
CA MET A 149 -0.88 10.15 -6.77
C MET A 149 -2.30 10.43 -7.28
N PHE A 150 -2.75 9.70 -8.29
CA PHE A 150 -4.15 9.69 -8.73
C PHE A 150 -5.07 8.80 -7.87
N GLY A 151 -4.55 8.19 -6.80
CA GLY A 151 -5.30 7.39 -5.82
C GLY A 151 -5.05 5.90 -5.88
N LEU A 152 -4.59 5.33 -7.00
CA LEU A 152 -4.47 3.87 -7.17
C LEU A 152 -3.48 3.25 -6.19
N GLY A 153 -4.00 2.55 -5.17
CA GLY A 153 -3.16 1.87 -4.18
C GLY A 153 -2.29 2.80 -3.33
N ILE A 154 -2.62 4.09 -3.21
CA ILE A 154 -1.84 5.09 -2.46
C ILE A 154 -1.54 4.64 -1.02
N TYR A 155 -2.43 3.89 -0.41
CA TYR A 155 -2.29 3.40 0.96
C TYR A 155 -1.14 2.39 1.15
N ILE A 156 -0.64 1.76 0.09
CA ILE A 156 0.49 0.82 0.20
C ILE A 156 1.81 1.54 0.43
N TYR A 157 1.90 2.82 0.05
CA TYR A 157 3.09 3.66 0.21
C TYR A 157 3.09 4.46 1.51
N ALA A 158 2.00 4.41 2.30
CA ALA A 158 1.93 5.09 3.58
C ALA A 158 3.03 4.57 4.52
N GLY A 159 3.95 5.45 4.92
CA GLY A 159 5.07 5.14 5.80
C GLY A 159 6.38 4.78 5.11
N GLU A 160 6.46 4.72 3.77
CA GLU A 160 7.73 4.46 3.07
C GLU A 160 8.80 5.55 3.31
N ASP A 161 8.36 6.80 3.44
CA ASP A 161 9.25 7.95 3.56
C ASP A 161 9.49 8.38 5.02
N LEU A 162 9.05 7.57 5.99
CA LEU A 162 9.37 7.84 7.39
C LEU A 162 10.87 7.60 7.64
N PRO A 163 11.55 8.51 8.35
CA PRO A 163 12.94 8.32 8.73
C PRO A 163 13.08 6.99 9.46
N VAL A 164 14.06 6.19 9.06
CA VAL A 164 14.46 5.04 9.87
C VAL A 164 15.08 5.63 11.14
N VAL A 165 14.29 5.77 12.18
CA VAL A 165 14.81 6.10 13.50
C VAL A 165 15.60 4.87 13.93
N GLU A 166 16.93 4.94 13.88
CA GLU A 166 17.77 4.00 14.58
C GLU A 166 17.52 4.22 16.08
N GLU A 167 16.50 3.52 16.62
CA GLU A 167 16.28 3.54 18.06
C GLU A 167 17.49 2.91 18.75
N PRO A 168 18.12 3.61 19.73
CA PRO A 168 18.94 2.95 20.70
C PRO A 168 18.02 1.94 21.41
N VAL A 169 18.52 0.71 21.56
CA VAL A 169 17.80 -0.38 22.20
C VAL A 169 17.43 -0.01 23.62
N VAL A 170 16.28 0.62 23.79
CA VAL A 170 15.63 0.78 25.09
C VAL A 170 14.21 0.24 24.94
N SER A 171 13.97 -0.87 25.62
CA SER A 171 12.64 -1.43 25.83
C SER A 171 11.63 -0.36 26.21
N SER A 172 10.65 -0.14 25.39
CA SER A 172 9.32 0.23 25.89
C SER A 172 8.25 -0.08 24.85
N LYS A 173 7.30 -0.81 25.34
CA LYS A 173 6.00 -1.17 24.75
C LYS A 173 5.25 0.09 24.33
N THR A 174 4.59 0.09 23.19
CA THR A 174 3.18 0.42 23.09
C THR A 174 2.76 0.85 21.69
N GLN A 175 1.92 0.02 21.08
CA GLN A 175 0.66 0.33 20.40
C GLN A 175 0.75 1.06 19.05
N THR A 176 0.01 0.78 18.05
CA THR A 176 -1.11 -0.15 17.80
C THR A 176 -1.37 -0.13 16.30
N LYS A 177 -1.47 -1.26 15.71
CA LYS A 177 -2.02 -1.48 14.38
C LYS A 177 -3.53 -1.58 14.43
N PRO A 178 -4.18 -1.40 13.29
CA PRO A 178 -5.15 -2.39 12.87
C PRO A 178 -4.63 -3.16 11.66
N GLN A 179 -4.04 -4.29 11.94
CA GLN A 179 -3.75 -5.31 10.96
C GLN A 179 -5.03 -6.13 10.80
N GLN A 180 -5.67 -6.06 9.65
CA GLN A 180 -6.62 -7.10 9.26
C GLN A 180 -5.86 -8.42 9.15
N SER A 181 -6.11 -9.28 10.11
CA SER A 181 -5.63 -10.65 10.15
C SER A 181 -6.23 -11.43 8.99
N ALA A 182 -5.39 -11.87 8.05
CA ALA A 182 -5.68 -13.13 7.39
C ALA A 182 -5.77 -14.19 8.50
N ASP A 183 -6.85 -14.93 8.56
CA ASP A 183 -7.08 -15.99 9.55
C ASP A 183 -5.94 -17.01 9.49
N LYS A 184 -4.96 -16.87 10.41
CA LYS A 184 -3.96 -17.90 10.59
C LYS A 184 -4.66 -19.10 11.27
N PRO A 185 -4.48 -20.31 10.76
CA PRO A 185 -5.06 -21.48 11.40
C PRO A 185 -4.60 -21.56 12.86
N GLU A 186 -5.52 -21.85 13.74
CA GLU A 186 -5.23 -22.01 15.16
C GLU A 186 -4.45 -23.31 15.40
N LEU A 187 -3.35 -23.21 16.16
CA LEU A 187 -2.58 -24.36 16.61
C LEU A 187 -2.93 -24.66 18.06
N ASP A 188 -3.65 -25.73 18.26
CA ASP A 188 -3.99 -26.30 19.59
C ASP A 188 -3.34 -27.65 19.76
N ILE A 189 -3.21 -28.12 21.03
CA ILE A 189 -2.67 -29.44 21.39
C ILE A 189 -3.48 -30.60 20.81
N ASN A 190 -4.74 -30.36 20.46
CA ASN A 190 -5.64 -31.34 19.86
C ASN A 190 -5.69 -31.28 18.33
N SER A 191 -4.89 -30.40 17.70
CA SER A 191 -4.88 -30.25 16.23
C SER A 191 -4.03 -31.34 15.57
N ASP A 192 -4.42 -31.79 14.38
CA ASP A 192 -3.68 -32.81 13.59
C ASP A 192 -2.22 -32.37 13.30
N LYS A 193 -1.94 -31.08 13.42
CA LYS A 193 -0.60 -30.50 13.19
C LYS A 193 0.26 -30.48 14.45
N TRP A 194 -0.29 -30.79 15.62
CA TRP A 194 0.43 -30.67 16.88
C TRP A 194 1.60 -31.66 16.99
N GLU A 195 1.45 -32.88 16.52
CA GLU A 195 2.54 -33.88 16.55
C GLU A 195 3.74 -33.48 15.69
N ALA A 196 3.48 -32.91 14.52
CA ALA A 196 4.55 -32.34 13.67
C ALA A 196 5.23 -31.16 14.36
N MET A 197 4.46 -30.36 15.10
CA MET A 197 4.96 -29.21 15.82
C MET A 197 5.81 -29.60 17.03
N LYS A 198 5.44 -30.66 17.80
CA LYS A 198 6.28 -31.21 18.87
C LYS A 198 7.67 -31.59 18.34
N LYS A 199 7.73 -32.33 17.23
CA LYS A 199 9.00 -32.71 16.60
C LYS A 199 9.84 -31.50 16.22
N PHE A 200 9.21 -30.44 15.71
CA PHE A 200 9.88 -29.19 15.39
C PHE A 200 10.45 -28.51 16.66
N VAL A 201 9.68 -28.45 17.74
CA VAL A 201 10.11 -27.84 19.01
C VAL A 201 11.28 -28.63 19.59
N GLU A 202 11.21 -29.96 19.61
CA GLU A 202 12.26 -30.85 20.10
C GLU A 202 13.57 -30.69 19.29
N ALA A 203 13.47 -30.65 17.97
CA ALA A 203 14.62 -30.47 17.11
C ALA A 203 15.29 -29.09 17.24
N ASN A 204 14.57 -28.09 17.79
CA ASN A 204 15.02 -26.71 17.89
C ASN A 204 15.15 -26.21 19.33
N LYS A 205 15.19 -27.07 20.34
CA LYS A 205 15.27 -26.70 21.77
C LYS A 205 16.38 -25.70 22.09
N THR A 206 17.53 -25.84 21.42
CA THR A 206 18.70 -24.95 21.59
C THR A 206 18.42 -23.48 21.24
N LEU A 207 17.39 -23.18 20.46
CA LEU A 207 17.01 -21.81 20.11
C LEU A 207 16.34 -21.07 21.27
N GLY A 208 15.80 -21.79 22.26
CA GLY A 208 15.04 -21.25 23.37
C GLY A 208 13.59 -20.92 23.04
N TYR A 209 12.74 -20.92 24.07
CA TYR A 209 11.28 -20.77 23.97
C TYR A 209 10.83 -19.59 23.10
N LYS A 210 11.40 -18.39 23.35
CA LYS A 210 10.96 -17.16 22.65
C LYS A 210 11.13 -17.26 21.14
N LYS A 211 12.30 -17.71 20.67
CA LYS A 211 12.58 -17.84 19.23
C LYS A 211 11.74 -18.91 18.55
N ILE A 212 11.42 -19.99 19.28
CA ILE A 212 10.55 -21.07 18.79
C ILE A 212 9.13 -20.57 18.63
N VAL A 213 8.58 -19.87 19.63
CA VAL A 213 7.23 -19.28 19.57
C VAL A 213 7.13 -18.26 18.46
N ASP A 214 8.13 -17.39 18.28
CA ASP A 214 8.16 -16.40 17.20
C ASP A 214 8.08 -17.07 15.81
N LYS A 215 8.85 -18.14 15.58
CA LYS A 215 8.80 -18.92 14.33
C LYS A 215 7.44 -19.55 14.06
N ILE A 216 6.82 -20.14 15.10
CA ILE A 216 5.52 -20.78 14.97
C ILE A 216 4.42 -19.74 14.72
N SER A 217 4.49 -18.59 15.41
CA SER A 217 3.51 -17.49 15.27
C SER A 217 3.49 -16.83 13.88
N MET A 218 4.54 -17.03 13.09
CA MET A 218 4.53 -16.61 11.68
C MET A 218 3.45 -17.31 10.86
N LYS A 219 3.17 -18.60 11.17
CA LYS A 219 2.25 -19.45 10.41
C LYS A 219 0.93 -19.76 11.12
N TYR A 220 0.93 -19.78 12.46
CA TYR A 220 -0.20 -20.23 13.28
C TYR A 220 -0.53 -19.23 14.38
N LYS A 221 -1.81 -19.18 14.75
CA LYS A 221 -2.27 -18.58 16.01
C LYS A 221 -2.14 -19.64 17.08
N ILE A 222 -1.23 -19.48 18.04
CA ILE A 222 -0.92 -20.49 19.06
C ILE A 222 -1.91 -20.33 20.21
N SER A 223 -2.64 -21.40 20.56
CA SER A 223 -3.53 -21.41 21.72
C SER A 223 -2.74 -21.34 23.03
N ALA A 224 -3.39 -20.93 24.12
CA ALA A 224 -2.74 -20.87 25.44
C ALA A 224 -2.26 -22.24 25.93
N SER A 225 -2.99 -23.31 25.61
CA SER A 225 -2.63 -24.70 25.89
C SER A 225 -1.36 -25.11 25.15
N ALA A 226 -1.26 -24.79 23.85
CA ALA A 226 -0.09 -25.07 23.02
C ALA A 226 1.14 -24.29 23.48
N GLN A 227 0.99 -23.02 23.90
CA GLN A 227 2.09 -22.20 24.43
C GLN A 227 2.68 -22.81 25.72
N ASN A 228 1.82 -23.28 26.65
CA ASN A 228 2.26 -23.92 27.89
C ASN A 228 3.03 -25.22 27.61
N GLU A 229 2.55 -25.99 26.63
CA GLU A 229 3.21 -27.27 26.30
C GLU A 229 4.55 -27.03 25.60
N ILE A 230 4.66 -26.04 24.68
CA ILE A 230 5.94 -25.65 24.09
C ILE A 230 6.94 -25.21 25.17
N LYS A 231 6.46 -24.47 26.20
CA LYS A 231 7.31 -24.04 27.32
C LYS A 231 7.83 -25.24 28.14
N ASN A 232 7.01 -26.28 28.32
CA ASN A 232 7.42 -27.49 28.99
C ASN A 232 8.43 -28.30 28.17
N LEU A 233 8.23 -28.39 26.86
CA LEU A 233 9.12 -29.12 25.95
C LEU A 233 10.50 -28.47 25.80
N VAL A 234 10.64 -27.16 26.02
CA VAL A 234 11.89 -26.41 25.85
C VAL A 234 12.69 -26.30 27.17
N LYS A 235 12.09 -26.68 28.32
CA LYS A 235 12.84 -26.82 29.57
C LYS A 235 13.77 -28.03 29.49
#